data_76ee7f737e31bb9c6473d0489a15c602
#
_entry.id   76ee7f737e31bb9c6473d0489a15c602
#
_cell.length_a   1.000
_cell.length_b   1.000
_cell.length_c   1.000
_cell.angle_alpha   90.00
_cell.angle_beta   90.00
_cell.angle_gamma   90.00
#
_symmetry.space_group_name_H-M   'P 1'
#
loop_
_entity.id
_entity.type
_entity.pdbx_description
1 polymer ?
#
loop_
_entity_poly.entity_id
_entity_poly.type
_entity_poly.pdbx_seq_one_letter_code
_entity_poly.pdbx_strand_id
1 'polypeptide(L)'
;GWGRTVRTRRGAHFAETIDRLIESRSGLDRVRFDPPDLDQRYTRFVESVHENQSKGRVVFAKIGGPFIRSTFIRGEVDLLVDFAEDEEFSKALIGKVGEHLLAIGLESLRRAELQDTGVWIFDDMCNVNAPMFSPRTFERVFLPVYRRMVSQLKQAGARWVGLHCDGNLYPFLDMLVDAGINGINPVEPNASMDVTRLVRDYWKRLWFVGGLCNSKILPSGDPDRIRRHVEAVVEAARDGGIVIGSHTIGPDITVDSYELYRRIVAERGSYRTA
;
A
#
# COMPACT_ATOMS: atom_id res chain seq x y z
N GLY A 1 20.13 -3.53 -4.33
CA GLY A 1 19.50 -2.21 -4.10
C GLY A 1 18.86 -1.65 -5.35
N TRP A 2 18.10 -0.54 -5.21
CA TRP A 2 17.36 0.08 -6.33
C TRP A 2 18.19 1.12 -7.10
N GLY A 3 19.52 1.13 -6.92
CA GLY A 3 20.47 1.96 -7.68
C GLY A 3 20.35 3.47 -7.43
N ARG A 4 19.82 3.90 -6.28
CA ARG A 4 19.79 5.30 -5.88
C ARG A 4 20.73 5.56 -4.69
N THR A 5 21.34 6.73 -4.68
CA THR A 5 22.04 7.27 -3.52
C THR A 5 21.18 8.33 -2.85
N VAL A 6 21.07 8.26 -1.54
CA VAL A 6 20.25 9.21 -0.78
C VAL A 6 21.09 9.90 0.30
N ARG A 7 20.77 11.15 0.58
CA ARG A 7 21.31 11.93 1.69
C ARG A 7 20.23 12.10 2.74
N THR A 8 20.52 11.67 3.96
CA THR A 8 19.64 11.89 5.12
C THR A 8 20.19 13.02 5.97
N ARG A 9 19.34 13.92 6.43
CA ARG A 9 19.71 14.97 7.41
C ARG A 9 19.04 14.64 8.73
N ARG A 10 19.75 14.85 9.85
CA ARG A 10 19.19 14.62 11.17
C ARG A 10 17.93 15.48 11.38
N GLY A 11 16.82 14.86 11.74
CA GLY A 11 15.51 15.53 11.90
C GLY A 11 14.69 15.70 10.62
N ALA A 12 15.19 15.28 9.45
CA ALA A 12 14.38 15.25 8.22
C ALA A 12 13.55 13.98 8.17
N HIS A 13 12.26 14.10 7.79
CA HIS A 13 11.38 12.95 7.58
C HIS A 13 11.71 12.17 6.31
N PHE A 14 12.23 12.85 5.29
CA PHE A 14 12.52 12.26 3.99
C PHE A 14 14.01 12.40 3.64
N ALA A 15 14.53 11.37 2.97
CA ALA A 15 15.87 11.40 2.40
C ALA A 15 15.84 12.08 1.03
N GLU A 16 16.82 12.94 0.76
CA GLU A 16 17.04 13.55 -0.54
C GLU A 16 17.72 12.55 -1.48
N THR A 17 17.16 12.29 -2.66
CA THR A 17 17.83 11.48 -3.68
C THR A 17 18.88 12.36 -4.39
N ILE A 18 20.14 11.96 -4.28
CA ILE A 18 21.28 12.70 -4.88
C ILE A 18 21.85 12.03 -6.13
N ASP A 19 21.50 10.77 -6.36
CA ASP A 19 21.89 10.03 -7.56
C ASP A 19 20.88 8.92 -7.87
N ARG A 20 20.74 8.54 -9.12
CA ARG A 20 19.79 7.57 -9.65
C ARG A 20 20.39 6.74 -10.78
N LEU A 21 19.86 5.55 -10.99
CA LEU A 21 20.40 4.60 -11.95
C LEU A 21 20.18 5.03 -13.41
N ILE A 22 19.05 5.69 -13.73
CA ILE A 22 18.69 6.15 -15.07
C ILE A 22 18.56 7.67 -15.09
N GLU A 23 19.49 8.33 -15.73
CA GLU A 23 19.42 9.77 -15.98
C GLU A 23 18.72 10.11 -17.31
N SER A 24 18.80 9.21 -18.30
CA SER A 24 18.16 9.33 -19.60
C SER A 24 17.41 8.06 -19.98
N ARG A 25 16.42 8.16 -20.87
CA ARG A 25 15.60 7.02 -21.33
C ARG A 25 16.44 5.88 -21.92
N SER A 26 17.54 6.18 -22.57
CA SER A 26 18.50 5.20 -23.11
C SER A 26 19.20 4.35 -22.02
N GLY A 27 19.06 4.73 -20.74
CA GLY A 27 19.63 3.98 -19.61
C GLY A 27 18.87 2.73 -19.21
N LEU A 28 17.68 2.46 -19.77
CA LEU A 28 16.83 1.34 -19.39
C LEU A 28 17.53 -0.02 -19.50
N ASP A 29 18.37 -0.21 -20.52
CA ASP A 29 19.12 -1.45 -20.72
C ASP A 29 20.19 -1.71 -19.65
N ARG A 30 20.58 -0.70 -18.88
CA ARG A 30 21.52 -0.81 -17.77
C ARG A 30 20.87 -1.30 -16.46
N VAL A 31 19.54 -1.23 -16.38
CA VAL A 31 18.82 -1.71 -15.18
C VAL A 31 19.02 -3.21 -15.04
N ARG A 32 19.69 -3.61 -13.97
CA ARG A 32 19.86 -5.00 -13.56
C ARG A 32 19.41 -5.14 -12.12
N PHE A 33 18.61 -6.15 -11.86
CA PHE A 33 18.18 -6.49 -10.51
C PHE A 33 19.01 -7.67 -9.98
N ASP A 34 19.18 -7.71 -8.68
CA ASP A 34 19.69 -8.90 -7.98
C ASP A 34 18.71 -10.07 -8.14
N PRO A 35 19.19 -11.32 -8.07
CA PRO A 35 18.33 -12.50 -8.15
C PRO A 35 17.17 -12.40 -7.13
N PRO A 36 15.92 -12.70 -7.53
CA PRO A 36 14.76 -12.59 -6.64
C PRO A 36 14.81 -13.62 -5.49
N ASP A 37 15.52 -14.71 -5.66
CA ASP A 37 15.61 -15.88 -4.77
C ASP A 37 16.81 -15.85 -3.80
N LEU A 38 17.51 -14.72 -3.66
CA LEU A 38 18.64 -14.59 -2.72
C LEU A 38 18.23 -14.94 -1.29
N ASP A 39 18.84 -15.94 -0.68
CA ASP A 39 18.55 -16.39 0.69
C ASP A 39 18.65 -15.30 1.73
N GLN A 40 19.63 -14.41 1.60
CA GLN A 40 19.83 -13.27 2.50
C GLN A 40 18.60 -12.36 2.63
N ARG A 41 17.74 -12.32 1.60
CA ARG A 41 16.50 -11.52 1.60
C ARG A 41 15.45 -12.13 2.51
N TYR A 42 15.44 -13.45 2.65
CA TYR A 42 14.32 -14.18 3.25
C TYR A 42 14.59 -14.73 4.64
N THR A 43 15.84 -14.95 5.06
CA THR A 43 16.17 -15.59 6.35
C THR A 43 15.42 -14.92 7.51
N ARG A 44 15.67 -13.63 7.73
CA ARG A 44 14.99 -12.89 8.80
C ARG A 44 13.49 -12.69 8.55
N PHE A 45 13.08 -12.62 7.29
CA PHE A 45 11.68 -12.49 6.94
C PHE A 45 10.90 -13.73 7.35
N VAL A 46 11.36 -14.91 7.00
CA VAL A 46 10.72 -16.19 7.36
C VAL A 46 10.67 -16.39 8.87
N GLU A 47 11.79 -16.15 9.56
CA GLU A 47 11.84 -16.19 11.03
C GLU A 47 10.79 -15.27 11.67
N SER A 48 10.70 -14.02 11.21
CA SER A 48 9.74 -13.05 11.70
C SER A 48 8.29 -13.44 11.41
N VAL A 49 8.01 -14.03 10.24
CA VAL A 49 6.67 -14.55 9.90
C VAL A 49 6.26 -15.62 10.89
N HIS A 50 7.08 -16.65 11.07
CA HIS A 50 6.79 -17.77 11.96
C HIS A 50 6.63 -17.31 13.43
N GLU A 51 7.49 -16.41 13.91
CA GLU A 51 7.37 -15.83 15.24
C GLU A 51 6.03 -15.09 15.44
N ASN A 52 5.58 -14.33 14.44
CA ASN A 52 4.32 -13.59 14.55
C ASN A 52 3.09 -14.50 14.41
N GLN A 53 3.15 -15.50 13.54
CA GLN A 53 2.11 -16.52 13.41
C GLN A 53 1.94 -17.33 14.70
N SER A 54 3.04 -17.71 15.38
CA SER A 54 2.99 -18.42 16.67
C SER A 54 2.34 -17.61 17.79
N LYS A 55 2.30 -16.27 17.64
CA LYS A 55 1.59 -15.34 18.55
C LYS A 55 0.13 -15.10 18.13
N GLY A 56 -0.41 -15.87 17.19
CA GLY A 56 -1.77 -15.72 16.66
C GLY A 56 -1.99 -14.48 15.81
N ARG A 57 -0.93 -13.89 15.24
CA ARG A 57 -1.04 -12.72 14.38
C ARG A 57 -1.25 -13.11 12.92
N VAL A 58 -2.09 -12.35 12.23
CA VAL A 58 -2.24 -12.43 10.78
C VAL A 58 -1.04 -11.72 10.13
N VAL A 59 -0.31 -12.42 9.27
CA VAL A 59 0.92 -11.92 8.65
C VAL A 59 0.79 -11.97 7.13
N PHE A 60 1.21 -10.90 6.47
CA PHE A 60 1.29 -10.79 5.02
C PHE A 60 2.74 -10.56 4.58
N ALA A 61 3.11 -11.03 3.40
CA ALA A 61 4.30 -10.52 2.74
C ALA A 61 4.07 -9.08 2.27
N LYS A 62 5.11 -8.25 2.30
CA LYS A 62 5.09 -6.89 1.74
C LYS A 62 6.13 -6.77 0.64
N ILE A 63 5.70 -6.40 -0.56
CA ILE A 63 6.57 -6.06 -1.68
C ILE A 63 6.39 -4.59 -2.07
N GLY A 64 7.39 -4.03 -2.76
CA GLY A 64 7.23 -2.71 -3.36
C GLY A 64 6.26 -2.73 -4.53
N GLY A 65 5.78 -1.55 -4.93
CA GLY A 65 4.96 -1.38 -6.11
C GLY A 65 5.75 -0.84 -7.30
N PRO A 66 5.21 -1.00 -8.52
CA PRO A 66 5.90 -0.60 -9.75
C PRO A 66 6.21 0.88 -9.84
N PHE A 67 5.31 1.76 -9.38
CA PHE A 67 5.51 3.21 -9.41
C PHE A 67 6.62 3.62 -8.46
N ILE A 68 6.43 3.37 -7.15
CA ILE A 68 7.39 3.86 -6.13
C ILE A 68 8.81 3.30 -6.34
N ARG A 69 8.94 2.08 -6.88
CA ARG A 69 10.26 1.52 -7.17
C ARG A 69 10.86 2.10 -8.45
N SER A 70 10.06 2.46 -9.42
CA SER A 70 10.53 3.15 -10.63
C SER A 70 10.99 4.57 -10.33
N THR A 71 10.35 5.28 -9.36
CA THR A 71 10.85 6.59 -8.92
C THR A 71 12.26 6.52 -8.32
N PHE A 72 12.61 5.39 -7.69
CA PHE A 72 13.96 5.20 -7.16
C PHE A 72 15.02 5.04 -8.25
N ILE A 73 14.62 4.48 -9.40
CA ILE A 73 15.49 4.21 -10.54
C ILE A 73 15.63 5.42 -11.44
N ARG A 74 14.52 6.10 -11.75
CA ARG A 74 14.45 7.18 -12.73
C ARG A 74 14.40 8.58 -12.10
N GLY A 75 13.98 8.69 -10.84
CA GLY A 75 13.56 9.93 -10.21
C GLY A 75 12.08 10.21 -10.47
N GLU A 76 11.40 10.77 -9.47
CA GLU A 76 9.95 10.97 -9.52
C GLU A 76 9.54 11.96 -10.61
N VAL A 77 10.18 13.13 -10.65
CA VAL A 77 9.84 14.19 -11.61
C VAL A 77 10.03 13.70 -13.05
N ASP A 78 11.18 13.11 -13.35
CA ASP A 78 11.45 12.63 -14.71
C ASP A 78 10.54 11.48 -15.12
N LEU A 79 10.18 10.59 -14.18
CA LEU A 79 9.23 9.52 -14.45
C LEU A 79 7.83 10.07 -14.78
N LEU A 80 7.38 11.10 -14.06
CA LEU A 80 6.09 11.74 -14.34
C LEU A 80 6.09 12.46 -15.71
N VAL A 81 7.22 13.06 -16.09
CA VAL A 81 7.41 13.63 -17.44
C VAL A 81 7.40 12.53 -18.51
N ASP A 82 8.09 11.41 -18.25
CA ASP A 82 8.11 10.28 -19.17
C ASP A 82 6.70 9.70 -19.42
N PHE A 83 5.81 9.69 -18.44
CA PHE A 83 4.41 9.26 -18.63
C PHE A 83 3.65 10.11 -19.65
N ALA A 84 4.02 11.38 -19.80
CA ALA A 84 3.40 12.28 -20.76
C ALA A 84 4.07 12.25 -22.14
N GLU A 85 5.39 12.04 -22.18
CA GLU A 85 6.19 12.21 -23.39
C GLU A 85 6.58 10.90 -24.07
N ASP A 86 6.74 9.80 -23.31
CA ASP A 86 7.22 8.51 -23.84
C ASP A 86 6.56 7.34 -23.14
N GLU A 87 5.35 7.00 -23.62
CA GLU A 87 4.56 5.91 -23.06
C GLU A 87 5.28 4.55 -23.19
N GLU A 88 6.02 4.33 -24.29
CA GLU A 88 6.68 3.04 -24.52
C GLU A 88 7.86 2.83 -23.56
N PHE A 89 8.66 3.86 -23.30
CA PHE A 89 9.68 3.82 -22.25
C PHE A 89 9.04 3.58 -20.88
N SER A 90 7.94 4.28 -20.59
CA SER A 90 7.21 4.16 -19.33
C SER A 90 6.71 2.74 -19.10
N LYS A 91 6.06 2.14 -20.10
CA LYS A 91 5.62 0.73 -20.06
C LYS A 91 6.78 -0.25 -19.83
N ALA A 92 7.89 -0.02 -20.55
CA ALA A 92 9.05 -0.90 -20.46
C ALA A 92 9.70 -0.84 -19.07
N LEU A 93 9.85 0.36 -18.48
CA LEU A 93 10.40 0.52 -17.12
C LEU A 93 9.47 -0.07 -16.06
N ILE A 94 8.19 0.32 -16.08
CA ILE A 94 7.18 -0.16 -15.12
C ILE A 94 7.00 -1.68 -15.22
N GLY A 95 6.98 -2.22 -16.44
CA GLY A 95 6.92 -3.66 -16.68
C GLY A 95 8.14 -4.40 -16.11
N LYS A 96 9.34 -3.91 -16.38
CA LYS A 96 10.59 -4.51 -15.90
C LYS A 96 10.67 -4.52 -14.37
N VAL A 97 10.27 -3.43 -13.72
CA VAL A 97 10.20 -3.33 -12.27
C VAL A 97 9.13 -4.28 -11.71
N GLY A 98 7.95 -4.30 -12.33
CA GLY A 98 6.84 -5.16 -11.93
C GLY A 98 7.17 -6.66 -11.96
N GLU A 99 7.88 -7.12 -13.00
CA GLU A 99 8.34 -8.52 -13.11
C GLU A 99 9.29 -8.90 -11.97
N HIS A 100 10.23 -8.04 -11.63
CA HIS A 100 11.14 -8.29 -10.52
C HIS A 100 10.41 -8.33 -9.17
N LEU A 101 9.48 -7.41 -8.94
CA LEU A 101 8.67 -7.37 -7.72
C LEU A 101 7.75 -8.58 -7.59
N LEU A 102 7.15 -9.01 -8.71
CA LEU A 102 6.36 -10.23 -8.76
C LEU A 102 7.19 -11.45 -8.37
N ALA A 103 8.38 -11.61 -8.92
CA ALA A 103 9.26 -12.73 -8.58
C ALA A 103 9.62 -12.74 -7.09
N ILE A 104 9.89 -11.57 -6.48
CA ILE A 104 10.10 -11.46 -5.03
C ILE A 104 8.82 -11.85 -4.26
N GLY A 105 7.64 -11.42 -4.72
CA GLY A 105 6.36 -11.74 -4.08
C GLY A 105 6.06 -13.24 -4.09
N LEU A 106 6.27 -13.90 -5.22
CA LEU A 106 6.11 -15.35 -5.37
C LEU A 106 7.05 -16.12 -4.44
N GLU A 107 8.30 -15.71 -4.38
CA GLU A 107 9.30 -16.34 -3.51
C GLU A 107 9.00 -16.09 -2.03
N SER A 108 8.48 -14.91 -1.67
CA SER A 108 8.02 -14.61 -0.31
C SER A 108 6.87 -15.51 0.13
N LEU A 109 5.87 -15.69 -0.74
CA LEU A 109 4.73 -16.60 -0.49
C LEU A 109 5.21 -18.03 -0.26
N ARG A 110 6.08 -18.52 -1.13
CA ARG A 110 6.57 -19.89 -1.10
C ARG A 110 7.40 -20.17 0.15
N ARG A 111 8.37 -19.28 0.50
CA ARG A 111 9.31 -19.50 1.60
C ARG A 111 8.69 -19.35 2.99
N ALA A 112 7.73 -18.45 3.12
CA ALA A 112 7.09 -18.17 4.40
C ALA A 112 5.70 -18.79 4.52
N GLU A 113 5.28 -19.61 3.55
CA GLU A 113 3.99 -20.34 3.55
C GLU A 113 2.78 -19.42 3.82
N LEU A 114 2.74 -18.27 3.11
CA LEU A 114 1.74 -17.22 3.32
C LEU A 114 0.50 -17.33 2.40
N GLN A 115 0.16 -18.54 1.92
CA GLN A 115 -0.99 -18.75 1.04
C GLN A 115 -2.32 -18.39 1.72
N ASP A 116 -2.48 -18.72 3.00
CA ASP A 116 -3.70 -18.42 3.77
C ASP A 116 -3.93 -16.92 3.99
N THR A 117 -2.90 -16.12 3.82
CA THR A 117 -2.95 -14.65 3.87
C THR A 117 -2.66 -14.04 2.51
N GLY A 118 -1.41 -13.79 2.17
CA GLY A 118 -1.04 -13.28 0.85
C GLY A 118 -0.03 -12.15 0.88
N VAL A 119 -0.23 -11.17 -0.01
CA VAL A 119 0.76 -10.12 -0.30
C VAL A 119 0.14 -8.73 -0.25
N TRP A 120 0.85 -7.79 0.37
CA TRP A 120 0.65 -6.34 0.24
C TRP A 120 1.62 -5.75 -0.78
N ILE A 121 1.10 -5.07 -1.79
CA ILE A 121 1.86 -4.24 -2.72
C ILE A 121 1.90 -2.82 -2.15
N PHE A 122 3.08 -2.27 -1.94
CA PHE A 122 3.28 -0.91 -1.42
C PHE A 122 3.62 0.04 -2.58
N ASP A 123 2.66 0.87 -3.00
CA ASP A 123 2.83 1.72 -4.19
C ASP A 123 2.09 3.06 -4.03
N ASP A 124 2.80 4.08 -3.54
CA ASP A 124 2.24 5.41 -3.28
C ASP A 124 2.12 6.21 -4.59
N MET A 125 0.98 6.06 -5.25
CA MET A 125 0.65 6.69 -6.53
C MET A 125 -0.19 7.96 -6.39
N CYS A 126 -0.57 8.32 -5.16
CA CYS A 126 -1.50 9.41 -4.90
C CYS A 126 -0.97 10.37 -3.85
N ASN A 127 -1.51 11.58 -3.86
CA ASN A 127 -1.44 12.53 -2.77
C ASN A 127 -2.83 12.76 -2.18
N VAL A 128 -2.95 13.62 -1.16
CA VAL A 128 -4.21 13.90 -0.44
C VAL A 128 -5.36 14.30 -1.38
N ASN A 129 -5.07 15.04 -2.45
CA ASN A 129 -6.10 15.60 -3.33
C ASN A 129 -6.41 14.72 -4.54
N ALA A 130 -5.40 14.09 -5.13
CA ALA A 130 -5.53 13.36 -6.39
C ALA A 130 -4.39 12.35 -6.60
N PRO A 131 -4.52 11.43 -7.55
CA PRO A 131 -3.38 10.68 -8.08
C PRO A 131 -2.31 11.59 -8.68
N MET A 132 -1.05 11.12 -8.67
CA MET A 132 0.10 11.84 -9.21
C MET A 132 0.14 11.84 -10.75
N PHE A 133 -0.65 10.97 -11.37
CA PHE A 133 -0.82 10.87 -12.82
C PHE A 133 -2.26 10.48 -13.18
N SER A 134 -2.63 10.61 -14.46
CA SER A 134 -4.02 10.46 -14.90
C SER A 134 -4.53 9.01 -14.81
N PRO A 135 -5.86 8.78 -14.67
CA PRO A 135 -6.45 7.45 -14.81
C PRO A 135 -6.13 6.78 -16.15
N ARG A 136 -6.00 7.55 -17.23
CA ARG A 136 -5.58 7.04 -18.54
C ARG A 136 -4.14 6.51 -18.51
N THR A 137 -3.24 7.20 -17.83
CA THR A 137 -1.86 6.73 -17.64
C THR A 137 -1.85 5.44 -16.82
N PHE A 138 -2.65 5.38 -15.73
CA PHE A 138 -2.80 4.16 -14.95
C PHE A 138 -3.28 2.98 -15.82
N GLU A 139 -4.35 3.19 -16.59
CA GLU A 139 -4.93 2.16 -17.48
C GLU A 139 -3.92 1.61 -18.49
N ARG A 140 -3.13 2.50 -19.11
CA ARG A 140 -2.24 2.12 -20.21
C ARG A 140 -0.88 1.59 -19.76
N VAL A 141 -0.35 2.09 -18.66
CA VAL A 141 1.01 1.79 -18.18
C VAL A 141 1.01 0.81 -17.02
N PHE A 142 0.14 1.01 -16.04
CA PHE A 142 0.16 0.26 -14.77
C PHE A 142 -0.79 -0.92 -14.72
N LEU A 143 -2.02 -0.75 -15.21
CA LEU A 143 -3.06 -1.76 -15.10
C LEU A 143 -2.66 -3.13 -15.69
N PRO A 144 -1.98 -3.22 -16.85
CA PRO A 144 -1.50 -4.51 -17.36
C PRO A 144 -0.51 -5.20 -16.41
N VAL A 145 0.36 -4.42 -15.77
CA VAL A 145 1.36 -4.93 -14.81
C VAL A 145 0.67 -5.40 -13.54
N TYR A 146 -0.27 -4.61 -12.99
CA TYR A 146 -1.07 -5.01 -11.83
C TYR A 146 -1.87 -6.29 -12.07
N ARG A 147 -2.58 -6.38 -13.21
CA ARG A 147 -3.33 -7.60 -13.59
C ARG A 147 -2.42 -8.83 -13.60
N ARG A 148 -1.25 -8.72 -14.20
CA ARG A 148 -0.27 -9.80 -14.24
C ARG A 148 0.23 -10.17 -12.85
N MET A 149 0.67 -9.19 -12.06
CA MET A 149 1.16 -9.42 -10.70
C MET A 149 0.09 -10.09 -9.83
N VAL A 150 -1.10 -9.54 -9.78
CA VAL A 150 -2.19 -10.06 -8.95
C VAL A 150 -2.63 -11.45 -9.39
N SER A 151 -2.78 -11.67 -10.71
CA SER A 151 -3.15 -12.98 -11.25
C SER A 151 -2.14 -14.06 -10.85
N GLN A 152 -0.85 -13.81 -11.01
CA GLN A 152 0.18 -14.80 -10.69
C GLN A 152 0.33 -15.03 -9.18
N LEU A 153 0.22 -14.00 -8.35
CA LEU A 153 0.21 -14.16 -6.90
C LEU A 153 -0.97 -15.03 -6.44
N LYS A 154 -2.16 -14.81 -7.00
CA LYS A 154 -3.35 -15.64 -6.71
C LYS A 154 -3.20 -17.07 -7.22
N GLN A 155 -2.63 -17.27 -8.41
CA GLN A 155 -2.33 -18.62 -8.94
C GLN A 155 -1.32 -19.36 -8.06
N ALA A 156 -0.39 -18.65 -7.42
CA ALA A 156 0.53 -19.21 -6.45
C ALA A 156 -0.10 -19.48 -5.06
N GLY A 157 -1.40 -19.21 -4.92
CA GLY A 157 -2.17 -19.52 -3.73
C GLY A 157 -2.43 -18.34 -2.80
N ALA A 158 -1.97 -17.12 -3.10
CA ALA A 158 -2.27 -15.97 -2.25
C ALA A 158 -3.79 -15.76 -2.15
N ARG A 159 -4.34 -15.93 -0.96
CA ARG A 159 -5.76 -15.70 -0.69
C ARG A 159 -6.13 -14.23 -0.89
N TRP A 160 -5.25 -13.32 -0.48
CA TRP A 160 -5.46 -11.89 -0.51
C TRP A 160 -4.29 -11.18 -1.19
N VAL A 161 -4.59 -10.21 -2.05
CA VAL A 161 -3.61 -9.27 -2.60
C VAL A 161 -4.10 -7.87 -2.30
N GLY A 162 -3.45 -7.23 -1.34
CA GLY A 162 -3.77 -5.88 -0.91
C GLY A 162 -2.85 -4.84 -1.56
N LEU A 163 -3.35 -3.60 -1.65
CA LEU A 163 -2.58 -2.44 -2.06
C LEU A 163 -2.47 -1.44 -0.91
N HIS A 164 -1.25 -1.04 -0.61
CA HIS A 164 -0.98 0.14 0.20
C HIS A 164 -0.68 1.31 -0.73
N CYS A 165 -1.47 2.35 -0.62
CA CYS A 165 -1.29 3.60 -1.34
C CYS A 165 -1.88 4.74 -0.52
N ASP A 166 -1.04 5.66 -0.08
CA ASP A 166 -1.47 6.88 0.60
C ASP A 166 -2.25 7.78 -0.35
N GLY A 167 -3.16 8.61 0.22
CA GLY A 167 -3.86 9.63 -0.54
C GLY A 167 -5.16 9.18 -1.21
N ASN A 168 -5.62 10.00 -2.18
CA ASN A 168 -6.90 9.81 -2.86
C ASN A 168 -6.82 8.79 -4.00
N LEU A 169 -7.08 7.53 -3.67
CA LEU A 169 -7.03 6.41 -4.60
C LEU A 169 -8.33 6.20 -5.40
N TYR A 170 -9.40 6.94 -5.10
CA TYR A 170 -10.72 6.76 -5.72
C TYR A 170 -10.70 6.64 -7.26
N PRO A 171 -9.95 7.48 -7.99
CA PRO A 171 -9.93 7.42 -9.45
C PRO A 171 -9.39 6.11 -10.05
N PHE A 172 -8.70 5.30 -9.24
CA PHE A 172 -8.11 4.02 -9.69
C PHE A 172 -8.83 2.79 -9.15
N LEU A 173 -9.77 2.94 -8.18
CA LEU A 173 -10.33 1.82 -7.45
C LEU A 173 -11.01 0.77 -8.34
N ASP A 174 -11.83 1.18 -9.31
CA ASP A 174 -12.50 0.22 -10.19
C ASP A 174 -11.50 -0.60 -11.00
N MET A 175 -10.47 0.04 -11.55
CA MET A 175 -9.41 -0.64 -12.29
C MET A 175 -8.57 -1.58 -11.42
N LEU A 176 -8.33 -1.21 -10.16
CA LEU A 176 -7.62 -2.05 -9.19
C LEU A 176 -8.44 -3.27 -8.79
N VAL A 177 -9.75 -3.10 -8.58
CA VAL A 177 -10.69 -4.21 -8.34
C VAL A 177 -10.73 -5.15 -9.54
N ASP A 178 -10.81 -4.61 -10.76
CA ASP A 178 -10.78 -5.39 -12.00
C ASP A 178 -9.45 -6.11 -12.21
N ALA A 179 -8.35 -5.55 -11.72
CA ALA A 179 -7.06 -6.23 -11.68
C ALA A 179 -7.02 -7.36 -10.64
N GLY A 180 -8.00 -7.43 -9.74
CA GLY A 180 -8.11 -8.44 -8.71
C GLY A 180 -7.53 -8.05 -7.36
N ILE A 181 -7.15 -6.80 -7.12
CA ILE A 181 -6.86 -6.27 -5.78
C ILE A 181 -8.11 -6.43 -4.93
N ASN A 182 -7.97 -6.92 -3.72
CA ASN A 182 -9.08 -7.15 -2.81
C ASN A 182 -8.88 -6.58 -1.40
N GLY A 183 -7.82 -5.81 -1.17
CA GLY A 183 -7.60 -5.06 0.07
C GLY A 183 -6.96 -3.71 -0.18
N ILE A 184 -7.39 -2.69 0.56
CA ILE A 184 -6.86 -1.31 0.46
C ILE A 184 -6.42 -0.82 1.85
N ASN A 185 -5.22 -0.24 1.89
CA ASN A 185 -4.62 0.42 3.05
C ASN A 185 -3.76 1.61 2.59
N PRO A 186 -3.77 2.73 3.30
CA PRO A 186 -4.73 3.10 4.33
C PRO A 186 -6.03 3.66 3.73
N VAL A 187 -7.10 3.62 4.52
CA VAL A 187 -8.28 4.43 4.22
C VAL A 187 -8.16 5.73 5.02
N GLU A 188 -7.88 6.82 4.34
CA GLU A 188 -7.61 8.13 4.93
C GLU A 188 -8.77 9.11 4.68
N PRO A 189 -9.61 9.43 5.69
CA PRO A 189 -10.72 10.37 5.52
C PRO A 189 -10.27 11.76 5.04
N ASN A 190 -9.06 12.19 5.42
CA ASN A 190 -8.50 13.47 4.97
C ASN A 190 -8.17 13.50 3.46
N ALA A 191 -7.97 12.34 2.85
CA ALA A 191 -7.74 12.18 1.42
C ALA A 191 -9.02 11.81 0.64
N SER A 192 -10.19 12.19 1.18
CA SER A 192 -11.50 11.87 0.60
C SER A 192 -11.81 10.38 0.50
N MET A 193 -11.04 9.53 1.19
CA MET A 193 -11.28 8.09 1.29
C MET A 193 -12.24 7.83 2.47
N ASP A 194 -13.52 8.13 2.24
CA ASP A 194 -14.57 7.96 3.26
C ASP A 194 -14.96 6.49 3.39
N VAL A 195 -14.79 5.93 4.59
CA VAL A 195 -15.06 4.51 4.89
C VAL A 195 -16.52 4.13 4.59
N THR A 196 -17.47 4.99 4.95
CA THR A 196 -18.90 4.70 4.76
C THR A 196 -19.24 4.57 3.28
N ARG A 197 -18.71 5.48 2.49
CA ARG A 197 -18.86 5.45 1.03
C ARG A 197 -18.15 4.23 0.43
N LEU A 198 -16.92 3.97 0.84
CA LEU A 198 -16.12 2.83 0.34
C LEU A 198 -16.79 1.48 0.62
N VAL A 199 -17.30 1.29 1.83
CA VAL A 199 -18.04 0.07 2.19
C VAL A 199 -19.29 -0.07 1.32
N ARG A 200 -20.08 0.99 1.16
CA ARG A 200 -21.28 0.95 0.33
C ARG A 200 -20.97 0.60 -1.14
N ASP A 201 -19.92 1.24 -1.71
CA ASP A 201 -19.63 1.15 -3.15
C ASP A 201 -18.84 -0.14 -3.50
N TYR A 202 -18.07 -0.68 -2.55
CA TYR A 202 -17.16 -1.82 -2.77
C TYR A 202 -17.40 -3.02 -1.85
N TRP A 203 -18.55 -3.10 -1.18
CA TRP A 203 -18.91 -4.19 -0.28
C TRP A 203 -18.68 -5.57 -0.92
N LYS A 204 -18.03 -6.46 -0.18
CA LYS A 204 -17.63 -7.82 -0.61
C LYS A 204 -16.62 -7.89 -1.77
N ARG A 205 -16.27 -6.77 -2.39
CA ARG A 205 -15.19 -6.73 -3.41
C ARG A 205 -13.86 -6.33 -2.80
N LEU A 206 -13.88 -5.40 -1.86
CA LEU A 206 -12.70 -4.92 -1.13
C LEU A 206 -12.90 -5.06 0.37
N TRP A 207 -11.81 -5.31 1.07
CA TRP A 207 -11.68 -5.07 2.49
C TRP A 207 -10.69 -3.93 2.73
N PHE A 208 -10.82 -3.26 3.86
CA PHE A 208 -10.16 -2.00 4.12
C PHE A 208 -9.36 -2.06 5.43
N VAL A 209 -8.26 -1.30 5.49
CA VAL A 209 -7.51 -1.04 6.73
C VAL A 209 -7.40 0.46 6.91
N GLY A 210 -7.83 0.97 8.06
CA GLY A 210 -7.76 2.40 8.34
C GLY A 210 -9.09 2.97 8.83
N GLY A 211 -9.50 4.09 8.25
CA GLY A 211 -10.76 4.78 8.52
C GLY A 211 -10.70 5.85 9.60
N LEU A 212 -9.68 5.84 10.48
CA LEU A 212 -9.52 6.88 11.50
C LEU A 212 -8.66 8.04 10.99
N CYS A 213 -9.19 9.26 11.15
CA CYS A 213 -8.51 10.47 10.69
C CYS A 213 -7.41 10.89 11.66
N ASN A 214 -6.16 10.61 11.27
CA ASN A 214 -4.94 10.92 12.02
C ASN A 214 -4.42 12.35 11.85
N SER A 215 -5.04 13.14 10.96
CA SER A 215 -4.56 14.49 10.64
C SER A 215 -5.45 15.61 11.21
N LYS A 216 -6.75 15.34 11.48
CA LYS A 216 -7.70 16.36 11.93
C LYS A 216 -8.54 15.95 13.15
N ILE A 217 -8.81 14.65 13.31
CA ILE A 217 -9.70 14.18 14.38
C ILE A 217 -8.88 13.75 15.59
N LEU A 218 -7.98 12.81 15.44
CA LEU A 218 -7.17 12.32 16.57
C LEU A 218 -6.28 13.43 17.17
N PRO A 219 -5.62 14.31 16.37
CA PRO A 219 -4.83 15.42 16.92
C PRO A 219 -5.67 16.52 17.61
N SER A 220 -6.99 16.58 17.36
CA SER A 220 -7.83 17.61 17.99
C SER A 220 -7.85 17.53 19.51
N GLY A 221 -7.62 16.35 20.10
CA GLY A 221 -7.75 16.14 21.54
C GLY A 221 -9.19 16.26 22.08
N ASP A 222 -10.19 16.52 21.21
CA ASP A 222 -11.60 16.65 21.58
C ASP A 222 -12.25 15.27 21.72
N PRO A 223 -12.59 14.83 22.96
CA PRO A 223 -13.11 13.49 23.21
C PRO A 223 -14.44 13.22 22.49
N ASP A 224 -15.33 14.21 22.39
CA ASP A 224 -16.63 14.02 21.76
C ASP A 224 -16.50 13.92 20.24
N ARG A 225 -15.62 14.69 19.66
CA ARG A 225 -15.31 14.62 18.23
C ARG A 225 -14.66 13.30 17.86
N ILE A 226 -13.70 12.82 18.66
CA ILE A 226 -13.06 11.52 18.50
C ILE A 226 -14.09 10.42 18.63
N ARG A 227 -14.93 10.45 19.66
CA ARG A 227 -15.98 9.45 19.90
C ARG A 227 -16.92 9.33 18.71
N ARG A 228 -17.53 10.45 18.26
CA ARG A 228 -18.44 10.44 17.11
C ARG A 228 -17.80 9.86 15.85
N HIS A 229 -16.54 10.21 15.60
CA HIS A 229 -15.81 9.71 14.43
C HIS A 229 -15.55 8.19 14.51
N VAL A 230 -15.05 7.72 15.64
CA VAL A 230 -14.74 6.30 15.83
C VAL A 230 -16.01 5.44 15.78
N GLU A 231 -17.10 5.91 16.42
CA GLU A 231 -18.39 5.22 16.40
C GLU A 231 -18.98 5.13 14.99
N ALA A 232 -18.83 6.16 14.16
CA ALA A 232 -19.26 6.14 12.77
C ALA A 232 -18.46 5.09 11.94
N VAL A 233 -17.14 4.99 12.17
CA VAL A 233 -16.31 3.98 11.52
C VAL A 233 -16.66 2.57 11.99
N VAL A 234 -16.89 2.37 13.29
CA VAL A 234 -17.34 1.09 13.86
C VAL A 234 -18.68 0.68 13.28
N GLU A 235 -19.63 1.62 13.15
CA GLU A 235 -20.93 1.33 12.54
C GLU A 235 -20.80 0.93 11.06
N ALA A 236 -19.99 1.64 10.29
CA ALA A 236 -19.69 1.27 8.90
C ALA A 236 -19.06 -0.11 8.77
N ALA A 237 -18.31 -0.56 9.81
CA ALA A 237 -17.64 -1.84 9.87
C ALA A 237 -18.52 -2.98 10.43
N ARG A 238 -19.77 -2.72 10.79
CA ARG A 238 -20.65 -3.66 11.55
C ARG A 238 -20.76 -5.05 10.89
N ASP A 239 -20.81 -5.09 9.57
CA ASP A 239 -20.94 -6.33 8.80
C ASP A 239 -19.58 -6.92 8.38
N GLY A 240 -18.47 -6.33 8.84
CA GLY A 240 -17.11 -6.74 8.50
C GLY A 240 -16.49 -5.95 7.36
N GLY A 241 -15.36 -6.47 6.85
CA GLY A 241 -14.65 -5.88 5.70
C GLY A 241 -13.71 -4.73 6.06
N ILE A 242 -13.55 -4.38 7.35
CA ILE A 242 -12.65 -3.31 7.79
C ILE A 242 -11.80 -3.77 8.98
N VAL A 243 -10.52 -3.48 8.93
CA VAL A 243 -9.62 -3.44 10.09
C VAL A 243 -9.47 -1.99 10.51
N ILE A 244 -10.14 -1.61 11.60
CA ILE A 244 -10.20 -0.22 12.07
C ILE A 244 -8.87 0.20 12.68
N GLY A 245 -8.35 1.33 12.23
CA GLY A 245 -7.12 1.90 12.73
C GLY A 245 -6.81 3.26 12.11
N SER A 246 -5.70 3.82 12.56
CA SER A 246 -5.10 5.02 11.96
C SER A 246 -3.92 4.60 11.07
N HIS A 247 -3.68 5.32 9.98
CA HIS A 247 -2.51 5.09 9.14
C HIS A 247 -1.21 5.29 9.95
N THR A 248 -1.09 6.44 10.57
CA THR A 248 0.12 6.82 11.34
C THR A 248 -0.30 7.44 12.67
N ILE A 249 0.47 7.18 13.71
CA ILE A 249 0.36 7.86 15.00
C ILE A 249 1.60 8.75 15.14
N GLY A 250 1.41 10.04 14.93
CA GLY A 250 2.44 11.07 15.07
C GLY A 250 2.49 11.67 16.49
N PRO A 251 3.49 12.51 16.77
CA PRO A 251 3.63 13.18 18.05
C PRO A 251 2.53 14.21 18.34
N ASP A 252 1.75 14.59 17.35
CA ASP A 252 0.58 15.45 17.41
C ASP A 252 -0.67 14.75 17.95
N ILE A 253 -0.68 13.43 18.02
CA ILE A 253 -1.75 12.62 18.62
C ILE A 253 -1.37 12.31 20.06
N THR A 254 -2.15 12.85 21.02
CA THR A 254 -1.92 12.59 22.44
C THR A 254 -2.19 11.13 22.81
N VAL A 255 -1.56 10.66 23.89
CA VAL A 255 -1.82 9.32 24.43
C VAL A 255 -3.29 9.15 24.80
N ASP A 256 -3.92 10.18 25.35
CA ASP A 256 -5.33 10.17 25.73
C ASP A 256 -6.25 10.00 24.52
N SER A 257 -5.97 10.68 23.41
CA SER A 257 -6.71 10.51 22.14
C SER A 257 -6.55 9.11 21.58
N TYR A 258 -5.32 8.57 21.64
CA TYR A 258 -5.02 7.21 21.19
C TYR A 258 -5.74 6.15 22.03
N GLU A 259 -5.66 6.24 23.36
CA GLU A 259 -6.32 5.30 24.28
C GLU A 259 -7.84 5.41 24.22
N LEU A 260 -8.39 6.63 24.00
CA LEU A 260 -9.82 6.84 23.83
C LEU A 260 -10.36 6.05 22.63
N TYR A 261 -9.74 6.22 21.44
CA TYR A 261 -10.23 5.50 20.26
C TYR A 261 -10.07 3.99 20.42
N ARG A 262 -8.97 3.50 20.98
CA ARG A 262 -8.75 2.07 21.22
C ARG A 262 -9.83 1.49 22.12
N ARG A 263 -10.20 2.19 23.17
CA ARG A 263 -11.26 1.77 24.10
C ARG A 263 -12.61 1.67 23.39
N ILE A 264 -12.99 2.69 22.61
CA ILE A 264 -14.26 2.66 21.86
C ILE A 264 -14.28 1.49 20.86
N VAL A 265 -13.20 1.26 20.13
CA VAL A 265 -13.11 0.13 19.21
C VAL A 265 -13.21 -1.21 19.95
N ALA A 266 -12.55 -1.35 21.11
CA ALA A 266 -12.61 -2.57 21.92
C ALA A 266 -14.02 -2.84 22.48
N GLU A 267 -14.72 -1.80 22.92
CA GLU A 267 -16.07 -1.90 23.49
C GLU A 267 -17.17 -2.16 22.44
N ARG A 268 -17.03 -1.61 21.24
CA ARG A 268 -18.09 -1.59 20.22
C ARG A 268 -17.76 -2.34 18.93
N GLY A 269 -16.49 -2.63 18.69
CA GLY A 269 -15.99 -3.23 17.44
C GLY A 269 -16.04 -4.77 17.41
N SER A 270 -16.64 -5.41 18.41
CA SER A 270 -16.82 -6.87 18.39
C SER A 270 -17.92 -7.25 17.40
N TYR A 271 -17.57 -8.05 16.42
CA TYR A 271 -18.56 -8.64 15.52
C TYR A 271 -19.43 -9.63 16.32
N ARG A 272 -20.73 -9.58 16.11
CA ARG A 272 -21.61 -10.65 16.61
C ARG A 272 -21.29 -11.89 15.76
N THR A 273 -20.71 -12.91 16.35
CA THR A 273 -20.70 -14.25 15.75
C THR A 273 -22.15 -14.68 15.58
N ALA A 274 -22.56 -14.84 14.30
CA ALA A 274 -23.86 -15.37 13.97
C ALA A 274 -23.97 -16.83 14.42
#